data_373b5fad8231c83b7b047710943a16c3
#
_entry.id   373b5fad8231c83b7b047710943a16c3
#
_cell.length_a   1.000
_cell.length_b   1.000
_cell.length_c   1.000
_cell.angle_alpha   90.00
_cell.angle_beta   90.00
_cell.angle_gamma   90.00
#
_symmetry.space_group_name_H-M   'P 1'
#
loop_
_entity.id
_entity.type
_entity.pdbx_description
1 polymer ?
#
loop_
_entity_poly.entity_id
_entity_poly.type
_entity_poly.pdbx_seq_one_letter_code
_entity_poly.pdbx_strand_id
1 'polypeptide(L)'
;MKKFLLAATAIASSFAAAQAADLPSRKAPPPIAYSPASVYSWTGFYVGASVGYGWMDKFNMAGPFGFGPVGAVALADPHGGVVIGPQIGFNYQISPMFVAGVEADWQATTIGGGVIGRRTPWLGTLRGRLGVTPFNPSLMVYATGGFAFGDLRIGPYPFPPGGVSSQTATGWAVGGGLEYAFAGNLSVKLEYLYTDIGANFPNPFLLAGWAQQRAHDHIVRIGLNYRFNTFGGAPVVARY
;
A
#
# COMPACT_ATOMS: atom_id res chain seq x y z
N MET A 1 -95.52 -4.39 -39.04
CA MET A 1 -94.29 -5.19 -39.09
C MET A 1 -92.98 -4.40 -39.37
N LYS A 2 -93.02 -3.30 -40.14
CA LYS A 2 -91.76 -2.54 -40.45
C LYS A 2 -91.16 -1.75 -39.28
N LYS A 3 -91.96 -1.44 -38.25
CA LYS A 3 -91.43 -0.67 -37.05
C LYS A 3 -90.71 -1.53 -36.02
N PHE A 4 -90.93 -2.84 -36.00
CA PHE A 4 -90.24 -3.76 -35.12
C PHE A 4 -88.86 -4.20 -35.65
N LEU A 5 -88.61 -4.16 -36.94
CA LEU A 5 -87.34 -4.50 -37.54
C LEU A 5 -86.29 -3.39 -37.31
N LEU A 6 -86.69 -2.12 -37.26
CA LEU A 6 -85.76 -1.00 -36.97
C LEU A 6 -85.31 -0.92 -35.51
N ALA A 7 -86.15 -1.40 -34.60
CA ALA A 7 -85.76 -1.45 -33.16
C ALA A 7 -84.77 -2.59 -32.88
N ALA A 8 -84.88 -3.71 -33.59
CA ALA A 8 -83.97 -4.83 -33.42
C ALA A 8 -82.53 -4.55 -33.94
N THR A 9 -82.42 -3.77 -35.03
CA THR A 9 -81.11 -3.38 -35.58
C THR A 9 -80.36 -2.32 -34.71
N ALA A 10 -81.10 -1.45 -34.02
CA ALA A 10 -80.50 -0.46 -33.13
C ALA A 10 -79.95 -1.08 -31.85
N ILE A 11 -80.53 -2.19 -31.37
CA ILE A 11 -80.01 -2.88 -30.14
C ILE A 11 -78.82 -3.77 -30.50
N ALA A 12 -78.76 -4.34 -31.71
CA ALA A 12 -77.62 -5.15 -32.13
C ALA A 12 -76.33 -4.33 -32.38
N SER A 13 -76.42 -3.05 -32.72
CA SER A 13 -75.30 -2.15 -32.94
C SER A 13 -74.68 -1.61 -31.63
N SER A 14 -75.41 -1.65 -30.52
CA SER A 14 -74.86 -1.19 -29.19
C SER A 14 -74.05 -2.24 -28.49
N PHE A 15 -74.07 -3.52 -28.83
CA PHE A 15 -73.20 -4.55 -28.24
C PHE A 15 -71.88 -4.68 -28.97
N ALA A 16 -71.69 -4.15 -30.14
CA ALA A 16 -70.39 -4.20 -30.84
C ALA A 16 -69.40 -3.13 -30.37
N ALA A 17 -69.87 -2.08 -29.66
CA ALA A 17 -68.99 -1.00 -29.15
C ALA A 17 -68.39 -1.28 -27.77
N ALA A 18 -68.85 -2.31 -27.03
CA ALA A 18 -68.44 -2.58 -25.70
C ALA A 18 -67.15 -3.50 -25.59
N GLN A 19 -66.72 -4.10 -26.70
CA GLN A 19 -65.58 -4.98 -26.73
C GLN A 19 -64.21 -4.28 -27.07
N ALA A 20 -64.25 -2.99 -27.40
CA ALA A 20 -63.03 -2.25 -27.76
C ALA A 20 -62.34 -1.60 -26.59
N ALA A 21 -62.83 -1.78 -25.34
CA ALA A 21 -62.30 -1.11 -24.17
C ALA A 21 -61.31 -1.97 -23.31
N ASP A 22 -61.09 -3.24 -23.66
CA ASP A 22 -60.27 -4.14 -22.91
C ASP A 22 -59.02 -4.55 -23.72
N LEU A 23 -58.30 -3.56 -24.25
CA LEU A 23 -56.91 -3.77 -24.66
C LEU A 23 -56.10 -3.96 -23.39
N PRO A 24 -55.45 -5.13 -23.21
CA PRO A 24 -54.54 -5.30 -22.06
C PRO A 24 -53.54 -4.19 -22.13
N SER A 25 -53.56 -3.27 -21.15
CA SER A 25 -52.52 -2.28 -21.01
C SER A 25 -51.22 -3.08 -20.90
N ARG A 26 -50.37 -3.02 -21.92
CA ARG A 26 -49.01 -3.53 -21.81
C ARG A 26 -48.41 -2.77 -20.67
N LYS A 27 -48.37 -3.40 -19.47
CA LYS A 27 -47.55 -2.89 -18.38
C LYS A 27 -46.16 -2.68 -18.97
N ALA A 28 -45.75 -1.43 -19.06
CA ALA A 28 -44.38 -1.13 -19.46
C ALA A 28 -43.48 -2.06 -18.64
N PRO A 29 -42.51 -2.73 -19.26
CA PRO A 29 -41.56 -3.55 -18.50
C PRO A 29 -41.03 -2.69 -17.36
N PRO A 30 -40.88 -3.24 -16.13
CA PRO A 30 -40.38 -2.47 -15.03
C PRO A 30 -39.04 -1.84 -15.44
N PRO A 31 -38.80 -0.56 -15.11
CA PRO A 31 -37.57 0.10 -15.49
C PRO A 31 -36.40 -0.78 -14.99
N ILE A 32 -35.50 -1.10 -15.91
CA ILE A 32 -34.29 -1.86 -15.57
C ILE A 32 -33.57 -1.02 -14.51
N ALA A 33 -33.62 -1.49 -13.26
CA ALA A 33 -32.86 -0.88 -12.20
C ALA A 33 -31.39 -1.05 -12.57
N TYR A 34 -30.77 -0.02 -13.14
CA TYR A 34 -29.34 0.05 -13.28
C TYR A 34 -28.75 0.06 -11.87
N SER A 35 -28.29 -1.09 -11.42
CA SER A 35 -27.42 -1.14 -10.26
C SER A 35 -26.13 -0.41 -10.66
N PRO A 36 -25.81 0.75 -10.08
CA PRO A 36 -24.58 1.43 -10.42
C PRO A 36 -23.42 0.46 -10.16
N ALA A 37 -22.50 0.35 -11.14
CA ALA A 37 -21.32 -0.47 -10.98
C ALA A 37 -20.65 -0.09 -9.67
N SER A 38 -20.38 -1.07 -8.79
CA SER A 38 -19.75 -0.83 -7.50
C SER A 38 -18.36 -0.29 -7.75
N VAL A 39 -18.18 1.02 -7.54
CA VAL A 39 -16.88 1.66 -7.62
C VAL A 39 -16.03 1.12 -6.47
N TYR A 40 -14.82 0.64 -6.78
CA TYR A 40 -13.90 0.15 -5.77
C TYR A 40 -13.60 1.25 -4.74
N SER A 41 -13.76 0.94 -3.45
CA SER A 41 -13.45 1.85 -2.35
C SER A 41 -12.18 1.40 -1.64
N TRP A 42 -11.23 2.31 -1.44
CA TRP A 42 -9.99 2.06 -0.70
C TRP A 42 -10.16 2.12 0.82
N THR A 43 -11.32 2.56 1.32
CA THR A 43 -11.56 2.70 2.76
C THR A 43 -11.62 1.34 3.45
N GLY A 44 -10.85 1.19 4.53
CA GLY A 44 -10.86 0.01 5.37
C GLY A 44 -9.49 -0.35 5.94
N PHE A 45 -9.51 -1.23 6.91
CA PHE A 45 -8.31 -1.88 7.42
C PHE A 45 -7.81 -2.93 6.43
N TYR A 46 -6.51 -3.09 6.37
CA TYR A 46 -5.88 -4.17 5.60
C TYR A 46 -4.73 -4.78 6.36
N VAL A 47 -4.47 -6.04 6.08
CA VAL A 47 -3.26 -6.77 6.47
C VAL A 47 -2.61 -7.34 5.23
N GLY A 48 -1.31 -7.49 5.26
CA GLY A 48 -0.59 -8.01 4.12
C GLY A 48 0.80 -8.49 4.47
N ALA A 49 1.50 -8.90 3.44
CA ALA A 49 2.91 -9.24 3.50
C ALA A 49 3.61 -8.71 2.27
N SER A 50 4.89 -8.42 2.41
CA SER A 50 5.74 -7.97 1.31
C SER A 50 7.05 -8.71 1.28
N VAL A 51 7.61 -8.83 0.08
CA VAL A 51 8.94 -9.35 -0.19
C VAL A 51 9.63 -8.43 -1.16
N GLY A 52 10.93 -8.24 -1.00
CA GLY A 52 11.68 -7.35 -1.85
C GLY A 52 13.18 -7.52 -1.73
N TYR A 53 13.86 -6.59 -2.32
CA TYR A 53 15.30 -6.49 -2.29
C TYR A 53 15.71 -5.09 -1.86
N GLY A 54 16.65 -5.01 -0.92
CA GLY A 54 17.21 -3.76 -0.45
C GLY A 54 18.72 -3.74 -0.60
N TRP A 55 19.26 -2.54 -0.68
CA TRP A 55 20.70 -2.28 -0.72
C TRP A 55 21.03 -1.02 0.07
N MET A 56 22.25 -0.97 0.59
CA MET A 56 22.78 0.20 1.30
C MET A 56 23.61 1.07 0.38
N ASP A 57 23.65 2.36 0.67
CA ASP A 57 24.65 3.24 0.08
C ASP A 57 26.06 2.90 0.56
N LYS A 58 27.05 3.20 -0.30
CA LYS A 58 28.46 2.99 0.03
C LYS A 58 28.85 3.82 1.25
N PHE A 59 29.35 3.14 2.27
CA PHE A 59 29.81 3.77 3.48
C PHE A 59 31.30 4.16 3.34
N ASN A 60 31.58 5.46 3.33
CA ASN A 60 32.95 5.97 3.38
C ASN A 60 33.34 6.25 4.84
N MET A 61 34.13 5.39 5.45
CA MET A 61 34.81 5.69 6.71
C MET A 61 35.98 6.65 6.46
N ALA A 62 35.72 7.94 6.40
CA ALA A 62 36.77 8.96 6.52
C ALA A 62 36.98 9.26 8.02
N GLY A 63 37.86 8.52 8.65
CA GLY A 63 38.30 8.84 9.99
C GLY A 63 39.57 9.74 9.96
N PRO A 64 39.82 10.59 10.97
CA PRO A 64 40.99 11.48 11.04
C PRO A 64 42.32 10.74 11.16
N PHE A 65 42.31 9.44 11.37
CA PHE A 65 43.45 8.59 11.32
C PHE A 65 43.40 7.74 10.04
N GLY A 66 44.00 8.29 9.00
CA GLY A 66 44.09 7.65 7.68
C GLY A 66 44.68 6.25 7.75
N PHE A 67 43.85 5.26 7.94
CA PHE A 67 44.16 3.93 7.43
C PHE A 67 44.14 4.06 5.90
N GLY A 68 45.30 4.04 5.30
CA GLY A 68 45.49 4.26 3.89
C GLY A 68 44.62 3.37 3.01
N PRO A 69 44.69 3.54 1.68
CA PRO A 69 43.76 2.96 0.72
C PRO A 69 43.61 1.43 0.78
N VAL A 70 44.49 0.73 1.47
CA VAL A 70 44.49 -0.74 1.64
C VAL A 70 43.43 -1.21 2.65
N GLY A 71 43.11 -0.39 3.66
CA GLY A 71 42.07 -0.76 4.67
C GLY A 71 40.65 -0.42 4.24
N ALA A 72 40.48 0.58 3.39
CA ALA A 72 39.13 1.03 2.94
C ALA A 72 38.45 0.06 1.94
N VAL A 73 39.25 -0.68 1.17
CA VAL A 73 38.71 -1.56 0.09
C VAL A 73 38.06 -2.82 0.64
N ALA A 74 38.48 -3.31 1.81
CA ALA A 74 37.91 -4.53 2.40
C ALA A 74 36.63 -4.29 3.24
N LEU A 75 36.33 -3.01 3.55
CA LEU A 75 35.24 -2.65 4.46
C LEU A 75 33.96 -2.18 3.78
N ALA A 76 33.98 -1.97 2.50
CA ALA A 76 32.95 -1.23 1.78
C ALA A 76 32.31 -2.01 0.61
N ASP A 77 31.97 -3.27 0.82
CA ASP A 77 31.09 -3.93 -0.13
C ASP A 77 29.64 -3.86 0.40
N PRO A 78 28.83 -2.93 -0.12
CA PRO A 78 27.43 -2.83 0.25
C PRO A 78 26.69 -4.01 -0.35
N HIS A 79 26.52 -5.07 0.43
CA HIS A 79 25.73 -6.21 0.02
C HIS A 79 24.27 -5.86 0.16
N GLY A 80 23.53 -5.97 -0.94
CA GLY A 80 22.10 -5.99 -0.92
C GLY A 80 21.59 -7.28 -0.30
N GLY A 81 20.31 -7.28 0.07
CA GLY A 81 19.69 -8.44 0.69
C GLY A 81 18.19 -8.50 0.48
N VAL A 82 17.63 -9.65 0.80
CA VAL A 82 16.19 -9.87 0.76
C VAL A 82 15.55 -9.18 1.96
N VAL A 83 14.38 -8.61 1.73
CA VAL A 83 13.52 -7.99 2.74
C VAL A 83 12.17 -8.68 2.67
N ILE A 84 11.66 -9.16 3.81
CA ILE A 84 10.38 -9.85 3.88
C ILE A 84 9.68 -9.57 5.21
N GLY A 85 8.37 -9.36 5.19
CA GLY A 85 7.64 -9.21 6.43
C GLY A 85 6.18 -8.82 6.28
N PRO A 86 5.44 -8.83 7.41
CA PRO A 86 4.05 -8.42 7.47
C PRO A 86 3.90 -6.90 7.45
N GLN A 87 2.69 -6.48 7.07
CA GLN A 87 2.24 -5.10 7.10
C GLN A 87 0.78 -5.02 7.49
N ILE A 88 0.41 -3.93 8.14
CA ILE A 88 -0.95 -3.61 8.51
C ILE A 88 -1.20 -2.13 8.27
N GLY A 89 -2.41 -1.77 7.87
CA GLY A 89 -2.73 -0.37 7.68
C GLY A 89 -4.22 -0.09 7.63
N PHE A 90 -4.51 1.18 7.53
CA PHE A 90 -5.86 1.69 7.34
C PHE A 90 -5.83 2.79 6.29
N ASN A 91 -6.72 2.69 5.30
CA ASN A 91 -6.93 3.71 4.29
C ASN A 91 -8.31 4.35 4.48
N TYR A 92 -8.40 5.64 4.23
CA TYR A 92 -9.64 6.40 4.16
C TYR A 92 -9.70 7.14 2.82
N GLN A 93 -10.73 6.87 2.05
CA GLN A 93 -10.97 7.54 0.76
C GLN A 93 -11.71 8.84 1.02
N ILE A 94 -10.99 9.96 0.92
CA ILE A 94 -11.49 11.32 1.19
C ILE A 94 -12.46 11.76 0.08
N SER A 95 -12.12 11.38 -1.15
CA SER A 95 -12.93 11.67 -2.33
C SER A 95 -12.77 10.53 -3.36
N PRO A 96 -13.53 10.51 -4.46
CA PRO A 96 -13.35 9.50 -5.51
C PRO A 96 -11.91 9.36 -6.02
N MET A 97 -11.11 10.44 -5.91
CA MET A 97 -9.74 10.48 -6.41
C MET A 97 -8.68 10.41 -5.31
N PHE A 98 -8.97 10.85 -4.08
CA PHE A 98 -7.97 11.02 -3.02
C PHE A 98 -8.15 10.01 -1.89
N VAL A 99 -7.04 9.37 -1.51
CA VAL A 99 -6.95 8.40 -0.42
C VAL A 99 -5.87 8.86 0.54
N ALA A 100 -6.16 8.87 1.85
CA ALA A 100 -5.17 9.03 2.90
C ALA A 100 -5.15 7.78 3.77
N GLY A 101 -4.01 7.46 4.35
CA GLY A 101 -3.90 6.27 5.19
C GLY A 101 -2.68 6.27 6.09
N VAL A 102 -2.63 5.25 6.91
CA VAL A 102 -1.48 4.93 7.76
C VAL A 102 -1.10 3.47 7.56
N GLU A 103 0.19 3.18 7.57
CA GLU A 103 0.71 1.82 7.40
C GLU A 103 1.83 1.60 8.41
N ALA A 104 1.81 0.46 9.08
CA ALA A 104 2.90 -0.06 9.88
C ALA A 104 3.39 -1.36 9.27
N ASP A 105 4.71 -1.53 9.19
CA ASP A 105 5.32 -2.77 8.74
C ASP A 105 6.52 -3.15 9.61
N TRP A 106 6.80 -4.45 9.64
CA TRP A 106 7.99 -5.03 10.22
C TRP A 106 8.62 -5.98 9.21
N GLN A 107 9.90 -5.78 8.93
CA GLN A 107 10.62 -6.48 7.89
C GLN A 107 11.83 -7.19 8.48
N ALA A 108 11.95 -8.48 8.28
CA ALA A 108 13.21 -9.20 8.43
C ALA A 108 14.07 -8.92 7.19
N THR A 109 15.36 -8.66 7.39
CA THR A 109 16.24 -8.34 6.28
C THR A 109 17.57 -9.09 6.36
N THR A 110 18.13 -9.37 5.19
CA THR A 110 19.49 -9.88 5.04
C THR A 110 20.43 -8.80 4.50
N ILE A 111 20.01 -7.53 4.53
CA ILE A 111 20.81 -6.40 4.04
C ILE A 111 22.05 -6.24 4.91
N GLY A 112 23.20 -6.10 4.26
CA GLY A 112 24.50 -5.92 4.87
C GLY A 112 25.37 -7.16 4.82
N GLY A 113 26.66 -7.00 5.07
CA GLY A 113 27.65 -8.07 4.98
C GLY A 113 29.07 -7.54 5.05
N GLY A 114 30.03 -8.42 4.81
CA GLY A 114 31.47 -8.13 4.85
C GLY A 114 32.14 -8.60 6.15
N VAL A 115 33.47 -8.65 6.12
CA VAL A 115 34.30 -9.16 7.24
C VAL A 115 34.21 -8.25 8.47
N ILE A 116 34.04 -6.94 8.25
CA ILE A 116 33.66 -5.94 9.25
C ILE A 116 32.49 -5.18 8.67
N GLY A 117 31.31 -5.79 8.76
CA GLY A 117 30.13 -5.29 8.05
C GLY A 117 29.07 -4.72 8.98
N ARG A 118 28.32 -3.78 8.43
CA ARG A 118 27.09 -3.29 9.03
C ARG A 118 25.94 -4.17 8.53
N ARG A 119 25.03 -4.55 9.43
CA ARG A 119 23.84 -5.33 9.11
C ARG A 119 22.61 -4.71 9.76
N THR A 120 21.52 -4.72 9.04
CA THR A 120 20.19 -4.35 9.55
C THR A 120 19.30 -5.61 9.54
N PRO A 121 19.34 -6.44 10.58
CA PRO A 121 18.62 -7.73 10.56
C PRO A 121 17.09 -7.58 10.55
N TRP A 122 16.58 -6.47 11.03
CA TRP A 122 15.17 -6.13 10.92
C TRP A 122 14.95 -4.61 10.89
N LEU A 123 13.88 -4.21 10.25
CA LEU A 123 13.46 -2.83 10.08
C LEU A 123 11.94 -2.75 10.30
N GLY A 124 11.49 -1.82 11.13
CA GLY A 124 10.10 -1.47 11.31
C GLY A 124 9.82 -0.05 10.81
N THR A 125 8.65 0.19 10.28
CA THR A 125 8.23 1.55 9.90
C THR A 125 6.80 1.84 10.34
N LEU A 126 6.53 3.11 10.65
CA LEU A 126 5.19 3.66 10.84
C LEU A 126 5.05 4.89 9.97
N ARG A 127 4.19 4.83 8.96
CA ARG A 127 4.15 5.80 7.87
C ARG A 127 2.73 6.28 7.58
N GLY A 128 2.61 7.57 7.28
CA GLY A 128 1.45 8.12 6.58
C GLY A 128 1.56 7.82 5.10
N ARG A 129 0.42 7.69 4.42
CA ARG A 129 0.37 7.54 2.95
C ARG A 129 -0.72 8.43 2.37
N LEU A 130 -0.42 9.03 1.22
CA LEU A 130 -1.34 9.83 0.43
C LEU A 130 -1.36 9.29 -1.00
N GLY A 131 -2.53 8.91 -1.45
CA GLY A 131 -2.73 8.28 -2.76
C GLY A 131 -3.73 9.01 -3.62
N VAL A 132 -3.59 8.81 -4.91
CA VAL A 132 -4.53 9.28 -5.94
C VAL A 132 -4.89 8.14 -6.88
N THR A 133 -6.13 8.14 -7.37
CA THR A 133 -6.65 7.16 -8.34
C THR A 133 -7.06 7.88 -9.64
N PRO A 134 -6.07 8.36 -10.45
CA PRO A 134 -6.35 9.30 -11.55
C PRO A 134 -7.00 8.64 -12.78
N PHE A 135 -6.74 7.36 -13.04
CA PHE A 135 -7.16 6.69 -14.29
C PHE A 135 -8.17 5.59 -14.05
N ASN A 136 -8.05 4.88 -12.94
CA ASN A 136 -8.88 3.73 -12.62
C ASN A 136 -9.09 3.70 -11.10
N PRO A 137 -10.34 3.60 -10.61
CA PRO A 137 -10.62 3.49 -9.17
C PRO A 137 -9.89 2.33 -8.48
N SER A 138 -9.52 1.29 -9.23
CA SER A 138 -8.77 0.14 -8.70
C SER A 138 -7.25 0.31 -8.70
N LEU A 139 -6.72 1.38 -9.32
CA LEU A 139 -5.28 1.68 -9.36
C LEU A 139 -4.99 2.94 -8.56
N MET A 140 -4.22 2.80 -7.50
CA MET A 140 -3.77 3.91 -6.66
C MET A 140 -2.27 4.12 -6.84
N VAL A 141 -1.88 5.37 -7.11
CA VAL A 141 -0.50 5.86 -7.03
C VAL A 141 -0.37 6.59 -5.70
N TYR A 142 0.66 6.31 -4.92
CA TYR A 142 0.79 6.92 -3.60
C TYR A 142 2.22 7.32 -3.26
N ALA A 143 2.35 8.31 -2.40
CA ALA A 143 3.54 8.64 -1.66
C ALA A 143 3.36 8.27 -0.18
N THR A 144 4.46 7.95 0.49
CA THR A 144 4.45 7.55 1.90
C THR A 144 5.65 8.15 2.62
N GLY A 145 5.49 8.43 3.91
CA GLY A 145 6.57 8.94 4.73
C GLY A 145 6.25 8.84 6.21
N GLY A 146 7.29 8.67 7.02
CA GLY A 146 7.11 8.53 8.46
C GLY A 146 8.36 8.11 9.20
N PHE A 147 8.15 7.45 10.31
CA PHE A 147 9.17 7.01 11.24
C PHE A 147 9.69 5.62 10.90
N ALA A 148 11.01 5.42 11.01
CA ALA A 148 11.69 4.15 10.84
C ALA A 148 12.50 3.80 12.09
N PHE A 149 12.55 2.51 12.42
CA PHE A 149 13.34 2.00 13.55
C PHE A 149 13.80 0.58 13.23
N GLY A 150 14.95 0.20 13.76
CA GLY A 150 15.52 -1.11 13.46
C GLY A 150 16.69 -1.45 14.35
N ASP A 151 17.26 -2.62 14.15
CA ASP A 151 18.51 -3.03 14.81
C ASP A 151 19.67 -2.82 13.84
N LEU A 152 20.65 -2.02 14.27
CA LEU A 152 21.86 -1.80 13.53
C LEU A 152 23.01 -2.53 14.23
N ARG A 153 23.61 -3.49 13.53
CA ARG A 153 24.74 -4.29 14.02
C ARG A 153 26.01 -3.93 13.28
N ILE A 154 27.06 -3.75 14.03
CA ILE A 154 28.40 -3.49 13.50
C ILE A 154 29.36 -4.53 14.10
N GLY A 155 30.16 -5.19 13.27
CA GLY A 155 31.15 -6.16 13.71
C GLY A 155 31.40 -7.28 12.73
N PRO A 156 32.31 -8.20 13.03
CA PRO A 156 33.19 -8.26 14.20
C PRO A 156 34.27 -7.17 14.19
N TYR A 157 34.54 -6.59 15.35
CA TYR A 157 35.69 -5.67 15.51
C TYR A 157 37.01 -6.43 15.52
N PRO A 158 38.08 -5.88 14.92
CA PRO A 158 39.39 -6.51 14.98
C PRO A 158 40.01 -6.47 16.39
N PHE A 159 39.61 -5.51 17.25
CA PHE A 159 40.08 -5.37 18.63
C PHE A 159 38.95 -4.87 19.57
N PRO A 160 38.58 -5.65 20.61
CA PRO A 160 38.93 -7.07 20.80
C PRO A 160 38.33 -7.95 19.70
N PRO A 161 39.02 -9.05 19.30
CA PRO A 161 38.56 -9.91 18.22
C PRO A 161 37.17 -10.48 18.53
N GLY A 162 36.25 -10.38 17.55
CA GLY A 162 34.92 -11.00 17.62
C GLY A 162 33.81 -10.16 18.28
N GLY A 163 34.09 -8.93 18.73
CA GLY A 163 33.06 -8.05 19.30
C GLY A 163 32.00 -7.62 18.25
N VAL A 164 30.73 -7.88 18.54
CA VAL A 164 29.59 -7.35 17.77
C VAL A 164 28.84 -6.37 18.65
N SER A 165 28.65 -5.14 18.17
CA SER A 165 27.81 -4.14 18.83
C SER A 165 26.47 -4.05 18.13
N SER A 166 25.38 -4.16 18.89
CA SER A 166 24.00 -4.01 18.43
C SER A 166 23.36 -2.83 19.12
N GLN A 167 22.73 -1.95 18.35
CA GLN A 167 22.05 -0.76 18.86
C GLN A 167 20.74 -0.57 18.10
N THR A 168 19.71 -0.15 18.84
CA THR A 168 18.46 0.29 18.21
C THR A 168 18.71 1.60 17.49
N ALA A 169 18.52 1.58 16.17
CA ALA A 169 18.60 2.74 15.31
C ALA A 169 17.22 3.30 15.06
N THR A 170 17.12 4.61 15.02
CA THR A 170 15.87 5.31 14.70
C THR A 170 16.12 6.36 13.63
N GLY A 171 15.06 6.68 12.89
CA GLY A 171 15.14 7.65 11.81
C GLY A 171 13.83 7.83 11.07
N TRP A 172 13.91 8.06 9.79
CA TRP A 172 12.77 8.31 8.93
C TRP A 172 12.79 7.44 7.68
N ALA A 173 11.60 7.28 7.10
CA ALA A 173 11.41 6.59 5.83
C ALA A 173 10.54 7.45 4.91
N VAL A 174 10.86 7.44 3.62
CA VAL A 174 10.07 8.09 2.57
C VAL A 174 10.05 7.20 1.34
N GLY A 175 8.94 7.20 0.64
CA GLY A 175 8.81 6.36 -0.55
C GLY A 175 7.55 6.62 -1.33
N GLY A 176 7.27 5.71 -2.26
CA GLY A 176 6.07 5.76 -3.06
C GLY A 176 5.88 4.46 -3.83
N GLY A 177 4.70 4.31 -4.38
CA GLY A 177 4.37 3.08 -5.08
C GLY A 177 3.06 3.13 -5.83
N LEU A 178 2.76 1.98 -6.40
CA LEU A 178 1.52 1.68 -7.09
C LEU A 178 0.83 0.54 -6.36
N GLU A 179 -0.48 0.63 -6.19
CA GLU A 179 -1.29 -0.45 -5.62
C GLU A 179 -2.49 -0.71 -6.51
N TYR A 180 -2.66 -1.96 -6.94
CA TYR A 180 -3.73 -2.38 -7.83
C TYR A 180 -4.64 -3.40 -7.14
N ALA A 181 -5.91 -3.07 -7.04
CA ALA A 181 -6.96 -3.96 -6.55
C ALA A 181 -7.48 -4.83 -7.70
N PHE A 182 -7.17 -6.11 -7.68
CA PHE A 182 -7.52 -7.05 -8.75
C PHE A 182 -8.73 -7.94 -8.40
N ALA A 183 -9.06 -8.08 -7.11
CA ALA A 183 -10.22 -8.83 -6.65
C ALA A 183 -10.78 -8.12 -5.41
N GLY A 184 -12.07 -7.95 -5.32
CA GLY A 184 -12.83 -7.26 -4.26
C GLY A 184 -12.06 -6.79 -3.02
N ASN A 185 -11.39 -7.71 -2.34
CA ASN A 185 -10.65 -7.44 -1.10
C ASN A 185 -9.12 -7.59 -1.25
N LEU A 186 -8.61 -8.01 -2.41
CA LEU A 186 -7.19 -8.26 -2.62
C LEU A 186 -6.57 -7.15 -3.48
N SER A 187 -5.40 -6.69 -3.07
CA SER A 187 -4.57 -5.77 -3.85
C SER A 187 -3.11 -6.21 -3.85
N VAL A 188 -2.42 -5.91 -4.94
CA VAL A 188 -0.98 -6.04 -5.08
C VAL A 188 -0.35 -4.66 -5.11
N LYS A 189 0.74 -4.47 -4.38
CA LYS A 189 1.49 -3.21 -4.40
C LYS A 189 2.93 -3.42 -4.85
N LEU A 190 3.47 -2.42 -5.55
CA LEU A 190 4.89 -2.26 -5.84
C LEU A 190 5.32 -0.96 -5.18
N GLU A 191 6.34 -1.01 -4.32
CA GLU A 191 6.78 0.12 -3.51
C GLU A 191 8.29 0.25 -3.55
N TYR A 192 8.76 1.48 -3.68
CA TYR A 192 10.12 1.89 -3.40
C TYR A 192 10.15 2.67 -2.09
N LEU A 193 11.07 2.33 -1.21
CA LEU A 193 11.25 2.95 0.09
C LEU A 193 12.73 3.31 0.29
N TYR A 194 12.96 4.54 0.69
CA TYR A 194 14.24 5.02 1.20
C TYR A 194 14.15 5.17 2.70
N THR A 195 15.13 4.66 3.44
CA THR A 195 15.21 4.80 4.90
C THR A 195 16.55 5.36 5.33
N ASP A 196 16.52 6.27 6.29
CA ASP A 196 17.72 6.83 6.96
C ASP A 196 17.58 6.58 8.45
N ILE A 197 18.25 5.58 8.97
CA ILE A 197 18.25 5.23 10.38
C ILE A 197 19.66 5.40 10.97
N GLY A 198 19.73 5.92 12.19
CA GLY A 198 21.00 6.20 12.87
C GLY A 198 21.05 5.69 14.30
N ALA A 199 22.22 5.27 14.72
CA ALA A 199 22.52 4.90 16.10
C ALA A 199 23.89 5.43 16.53
N ASN A 200 24.06 5.60 17.83
CA ASN A 200 25.32 6.02 18.45
C ASN A 200 26.07 4.79 18.94
N PHE A 201 27.26 4.56 18.40
CA PHE A 201 28.13 3.46 18.82
C PHE A 201 29.30 3.98 19.63
N PRO A 202 29.73 3.27 20.70
CA PRO A 202 30.97 3.60 21.38
C PRO A 202 32.16 3.45 20.40
N ASN A 203 32.97 4.46 20.30
CA ASN A 203 34.14 4.42 19.44
C ASN A 203 35.33 3.84 20.26
N PRO A 204 35.81 2.63 19.94
CA PRO A 204 36.89 2.00 20.70
C PRO A 204 38.26 2.70 20.53
N PHE A 205 38.41 3.60 19.55
CA PHE A 205 39.63 4.34 19.27
C PHE A 205 39.69 5.73 19.92
N LEU A 206 38.60 6.21 20.51
CA LEU A 206 38.53 7.46 21.23
C LEU A 206 38.24 7.16 22.70
N LEU A 207 39.12 7.57 23.60
CA LEU A 207 39.03 7.43 25.08
C LEU A 207 37.76 8.12 25.66
N ALA A 208 36.56 7.75 25.30
CA ALA A 208 35.25 8.29 25.67
C ALA A 208 34.48 8.96 24.52
N GLY A 209 34.69 8.55 23.25
CA GLY A 209 33.95 9.10 22.10
C GLY A 209 32.84 8.20 21.63
N TRP A 210 31.72 8.80 21.24
CA TRP A 210 30.62 8.15 20.52
C TRP A 210 30.71 8.53 19.04
N ALA A 211 30.56 7.56 18.15
CA ALA A 211 30.43 7.81 16.71
C ALA A 211 28.97 7.57 16.26
N GLN A 212 28.36 8.58 15.74
CA GLN A 212 27.05 8.42 15.12
C GLN A 212 27.22 7.66 13.79
N GLN A 213 26.53 6.56 13.68
CA GLN A 213 26.48 5.75 12.46
C GLN A 213 25.09 5.85 11.85
N ARG A 214 25.01 6.16 10.55
CA ARG A 214 23.78 6.20 9.78
C ARG A 214 23.76 5.11 8.73
N ALA A 215 22.58 4.51 8.52
CA ALA A 215 22.30 3.56 7.47
C ALA A 215 21.30 4.18 6.52
N HIS A 216 21.69 4.25 5.25
CA HIS A 216 20.82 4.66 4.16
C HIS A 216 20.50 3.40 3.37
N ASP A 217 19.25 2.94 3.46
CA ASP A 217 18.80 1.74 2.79
C ASP A 217 17.78 2.10 1.71
N HIS A 218 17.97 1.52 0.53
CA HIS A 218 17.02 1.56 -0.58
C HIS A 218 16.34 0.21 -0.68
N ILE A 219 15.03 0.19 -0.72
CA ILE A 219 14.23 -1.04 -0.74
C ILE A 219 13.22 -0.96 -1.87
N VAL A 220 13.21 -1.97 -2.74
CA VAL A 220 12.13 -2.21 -3.70
C VAL A 220 11.41 -3.47 -3.29
N ARG A 221 10.10 -3.38 -3.11
CA ARG A 221 9.30 -4.51 -2.64
C ARG A 221 7.95 -4.63 -3.35
N ILE A 222 7.49 -5.86 -3.47
CA ILE A 222 6.15 -6.21 -3.88
C ILE A 222 5.38 -6.73 -2.67
N GLY A 223 4.13 -6.33 -2.52
CA GLY A 223 3.29 -6.73 -1.40
C GLY A 223 1.92 -7.18 -1.86
N LEU A 224 1.32 -8.06 -1.09
CA LEU A 224 -0.06 -8.49 -1.23
C LEU A 224 -0.82 -8.08 0.01
N ASN A 225 -1.97 -7.41 -0.18
CA ASN A 225 -2.83 -6.94 0.89
C ASN A 225 -4.22 -7.57 0.79
N TYR A 226 -4.77 -7.93 1.93
CA TYR A 226 -6.17 -8.27 2.10
C TYR A 226 -6.86 -7.18 2.91
N ARG A 227 -7.88 -6.55 2.33
CA ARG A 227 -8.65 -5.49 2.96
C ARG A 227 -9.93 -6.03 3.56
N PHE A 228 -10.21 -5.61 4.80
CA PHE A 228 -11.45 -5.91 5.49
C PHE A 228 -12.49 -4.82 5.17
N ASN A 229 -13.65 -5.21 4.66
CA ASN A 229 -14.79 -4.31 4.42
C ASN A 229 -15.55 -4.01 5.72
N THR A 230 -14.83 -3.59 6.76
CA THR A 230 -15.38 -3.39 8.11
C THR A 230 -16.30 -2.15 8.20
N PHE A 231 -16.06 -1.20 7.32
CA PHE A 231 -16.93 -0.03 7.17
C PHE A 231 -17.58 -0.18 5.81
N GLY A 232 -18.76 -0.79 5.76
CA GLY A 232 -19.58 -0.87 4.54
C GLY A 232 -19.80 0.54 4.00
N GLY A 233 -18.81 1.05 3.29
CA GLY A 233 -18.91 2.31 2.57
C GLY A 233 -20.00 2.13 1.55
N ALA A 234 -21.14 2.79 1.75
CA ALA A 234 -22.11 2.95 0.68
C ALA A 234 -21.33 3.45 -0.56
N PRO A 235 -21.54 2.86 -1.74
CA PRO A 235 -20.88 3.34 -2.94
C PRO A 235 -21.12 4.84 -3.05
N VAL A 236 -20.05 5.61 -3.22
CA VAL A 236 -20.15 7.04 -3.44
C VAL A 236 -20.85 7.21 -4.79
N VAL A 237 -22.17 7.39 -4.75
CA VAL A 237 -22.96 7.64 -5.95
C VAL A 237 -22.62 9.05 -6.40
N ALA A 238 -21.90 9.16 -7.50
CA ALA A 238 -21.73 10.44 -8.18
C ALA A 238 -23.11 10.94 -8.58
N ARG A 239 -23.61 11.96 -7.90
CA ARG A 239 -24.78 12.72 -8.37
C ARG A 239 -24.28 13.70 -9.42
N TYR A 240 -24.64 13.46 -10.68
CA TYR A 240 -24.55 14.45 -11.74
C TYR A 240 -25.75 15.39 -11.66
#